data_f31ccb2f557f8c18d16822d947c98a63
#
_entry.id   f31ccb2f557f8c18d16822d947c98a63
#
_cell.length_a   1.000
_cell.length_b   1.000
_cell.length_c   1.000
_cell.angle_alpha   90.00
_cell.angle_beta   90.00
_cell.angle_gamma   90.00
#
_symmetry.space_group_name_H-M   'P 1'
#
loop_
_entity.id
_entity.type
_entity.pdbx_description
1 polymer ?
#
loop_
_entity_poly.entity_id
_entity_poly.type
_entity_poly.pdbx_seq_one_letter_code
_entity_poly.pdbx_strand_id
1 'polypeptide(L)'
;MKKKHVRPVIDKSTTDIVIVLDRSGSMKKIAESTVSGFNEFINEHKNAEGEATITLAQFDDRYEMLYNCIPVKEVNDLVLGETFIPRGTTALLDAIGRTINSVNSTNDVIFVIITDGQENASVEYSKD
;
A
#
# COMPACT_ATOMS: atom_id res chain seq x y z
N MET A 1 -29.46 1.27 20.30
CA MET A 1 -29.27 1.56 19.85
C MET A 1 -28.78 1.85 19.56
N LYS A 2 -28.74 1.67 19.46
CA LYS A 2 -28.26 1.90 19.14
C LYS A 2 -27.84 2.25 18.42
N LYS A 3 -27.76 2.14 18.12
CA LYS A 3 -27.35 2.43 17.41
C LYS A 3 -27.14 2.98 16.72
N LYS A 4 -27.08 2.96 16.66
CA LYS A 4 -26.81 3.41 16.05
C LYS A 4 -26.61 4.09 15.40
N HIS A 5 -26.62 3.99 15.51
CA HIS A 5 -26.28 4.65 14.97
C HIS A 5 -25.86 5.31 14.48
N VAL A 6 -25.88 5.32 14.78
CA VAL A 6 -25.46 5.94 14.33
C VAL A 6 -24.64 6.40 14.15
N ARG A 7 -24.42 6.36 14.21
CA ARG A 7 -23.62 6.75 13.97
C ARG A 7 -22.89 7.01 13.66
N PRO A 8 -23.07 7.17 13.65
CA PRO A 8 -22.23 7.25 13.14
C PRO A 8 -21.25 7.50 13.16
N VAL A 9 -21.41 7.29 13.01
CA VAL A 9 -20.56 7.63 13.00
C VAL A 9 -19.72 7.73 13.15
N ILE A 10 -20.43 7.80 12.59
CA ILE A 10 -19.24 8.09 12.75
C ILE A 10 -18.11 7.25 13.29
N ASP A 11 -17.70 6.27 12.67
CA ASP A 11 -16.56 5.57 13.16
C ASP A 11 -15.29 6.20 12.61
N LYS A 12 -14.88 7.24 13.30
CA LYS A 12 -13.70 8.00 12.89
C LYS A 12 -12.41 7.26 13.18
N SER A 13 -12.50 6.12 13.85
CA SER A 13 -11.29 5.36 14.20
C SER A 13 -10.83 4.45 13.06
N THR A 14 -11.62 4.27 12.01
CA THR A 14 -11.24 3.41 10.89
C THR A 14 -10.57 4.22 9.80
N THR A 15 -9.38 3.80 9.40
CA THR A 15 -8.61 4.43 8.33
C THR A 15 -8.17 3.36 7.34
N ASP A 16 -8.37 3.63 6.06
CA ASP A 16 -7.89 2.74 5.00
C ASP A 16 -6.56 3.25 4.50
N ILE A 17 -5.52 2.43 4.65
CA ILE A 17 -4.16 2.77 4.24
C ILE A 17 -3.87 2.02 2.95
N VAL A 18 -3.63 2.77 1.88
CA VAL A 18 -3.37 2.22 0.55
C VAL A 18 -1.91 2.47 0.21
N ILE A 19 -1.15 1.40 0.02
CA ILE A 19 0.29 1.48 -0.19
C ILE A 19 0.64 0.95 -1.57
N VAL A 20 1.34 1.76 -2.35
CA VAL A 20 1.89 1.36 -3.64
C VAL A 20 3.39 1.26 -3.46
N LEU A 21 3.91 0.05 -3.58
CA LEU A 21 5.30 -0.26 -3.25
C LEU A 21 6.07 -0.65 -4.51
N ASP A 22 7.07 0.14 -4.82
CA ASP A 22 7.97 -0.09 -5.95
C ASP A 22 8.89 -1.27 -5.64
N ARG A 23 8.88 -2.28 -6.52
CA ARG A 23 9.80 -3.40 -6.40
C ARG A 23 10.68 -3.53 -7.64
N SER A 24 10.91 -2.41 -8.35
CA SER A 24 11.79 -2.44 -9.52
C SER A 24 13.23 -2.71 -9.11
N GLY A 25 14.07 -3.03 -10.10
CA GLY A 25 15.46 -3.41 -9.85
C GLY A 25 16.26 -2.34 -9.12
N SER A 26 15.95 -1.05 -9.37
CA SER A 26 16.65 0.03 -8.70
C SER A 26 16.41 0.06 -7.19
N MET A 27 15.35 -0.58 -6.72
CA MET A 27 15.04 -0.67 -5.30
C MET A 27 15.98 -1.60 -4.54
N LYS A 28 16.82 -2.38 -5.25
CA LYS A 28 17.76 -3.30 -4.58
C LYS A 28 18.68 -2.58 -3.60
N LYS A 29 19.08 -1.36 -3.93
CA LYS A 29 20.00 -0.58 -3.09
C LYS A 29 19.38 -0.22 -1.73
N ILE A 30 18.07 -0.13 -1.67
CA ILE A 30 17.36 0.27 -0.45
C ILE A 30 16.38 -0.81 0.00
N ALA A 31 16.57 -2.05 -0.47
CA ALA A 31 15.61 -3.12 -0.21
C ALA A 31 15.48 -3.44 1.28
N GLU A 32 16.60 -3.53 1.99
CA GLU A 32 16.56 -3.86 3.42
C GLU A 32 15.86 -2.76 4.22
N SER A 33 16.19 -1.51 3.96
CA SER A 33 15.55 -0.40 4.68
C SER A 33 14.08 -0.27 4.30
N THR A 34 13.72 -0.59 3.05
CA THR A 34 12.33 -0.58 2.62
C THR A 34 11.51 -1.62 3.38
N VAL A 35 12.03 -2.84 3.48
CA VAL A 35 11.36 -3.93 4.20
C VAL A 35 11.22 -3.56 5.68
N SER A 36 12.32 -3.10 6.30
CA SER A 36 12.29 -2.71 7.71
C SER A 36 11.30 -1.59 7.97
N GLY A 37 11.31 -0.57 7.12
CA GLY A 37 10.41 0.57 7.28
C GLY A 37 8.96 0.18 7.11
N PHE A 38 8.66 -0.66 6.12
CA PHE A 38 7.30 -1.13 5.92
C PHE A 38 6.82 -1.93 7.14
N ASN A 39 7.66 -2.86 7.61
CA ASN A 39 7.27 -3.73 8.72
C ASN A 39 7.08 -2.92 10.00
N GLU A 40 7.93 -1.93 10.23
CA GLU A 40 7.79 -1.06 11.39
C GLU A 40 6.50 -0.25 11.32
N PHE A 41 6.19 0.30 10.14
CA PHE A 41 4.96 1.04 9.91
C PHE A 41 3.72 0.19 10.21
N ILE A 42 3.71 -1.05 9.70
CA ILE A 42 2.59 -1.95 9.93
C ILE A 42 2.46 -2.29 11.42
N ASN A 43 3.58 -2.58 12.09
CA ASN A 43 3.55 -2.92 13.50
C ASN A 43 3.07 -1.76 14.38
N GLU A 44 3.44 -0.54 14.02
CA GLU A 44 2.95 0.64 14.73
C GLU A 44 1.42 0.72 14.64
N HIS A 45 0.88 0.43 13.46
CA HIS A 45 -0.57 0.50 13.28
C HIS A 45 -1.29 -0.68 13.94
N LYS A 46 -0.64 -1.83 14.05
CA LYS A 46 -1.21 -2.96 14.78
C LYS A 46 -1.39 -2.64 16.26
N ASN A 47 -0.52 -1.82 16.80
CA ASN A 47 -0.51 -1.48 18.23
C ASN A 47 -1.23 -0.19 18.54
N ALA A 48 -1.65 0.57 17.53
CA ALA A 48 -2.34 1.83 17.75
C ALA A 48 -3.80 1.60 18.07
N GLU A 49 -4.42 2.58 18.71
CA GLU A 49 -5.86 2.57 18.92
C GLU A 49 -6.57 2.86 17.62
N GLY A 50 -7.80 2.37 17.53
CA GLY A 50 -8.58 2.52 16.32
C GLY A 50 -8.34 1.35 15.39
N GLU A 51 -9.00 1.41 14.23
CA GLU A 51 -8.92 0.34 13.24
C GLU A 51 -8.31 0.86 11.95
N ALA A 52 -7.49 0.03 11.34
CA ALA A 52 -6.91 0.35 10.05
C ALA A 52 -7.00 -0.86 9.15
N THR A 53 -7.21 -0.59 7.86
CA THR A 53 -7.10 -1.63 6.84
C THR A 53 -5.93 -1.33 5.94
N ILE A 54 -5.40 -2.37 5.32
CA ILE A 54 -4.26 -2.24 4.43
C ILE A 54 -4.63 -2.74 3.05
N THR A 55 -4.35 -1.91 2.07
CA THR A 55 -4.32 -2.32 0.67
C THR A 55 -2.87 -2.15 0.23
N LEU A 56 -2.26 -3.23 -0.25
CA LEU A 56 -0.87 -3.20 -0.66
C LEU A 56 -0.73 -3.71 -2.09
N ALA A 57 -0.28 -2.84 -2.97
CA ALA A 57 0.07 -3.20 -4.34
C ALA A 57 1.59 -3.07 -4.50
N GLN A 58 2.20 -4.06 -5.11
CA GLN A 58 3.61 -4.00 -5.50
C GLN A 58 3.71 -3.95 -7.02
N PHE A 59 4.73 -3.29 -7.52
CA PHE A 59 4.90 -3.17 -8.95
C PHE A 59 6.36 -3.07 -9.37
N ASP A 60 6.62 -3.59 -10.56
CA ASP A 60 7.83 -3.31 -11.33
C ASP A 60 7.31 -2.91 -12.72
N ASP A 61 7.57 -3.70 -13.75
CA ASP A 61 6.84 -3.56 -15.02
C ASP A 61 5.53 -4.37 -14.98
N ARG A 62 5.30 -5.09 -13.88
CA ARG A 62 4.06 -5.82 -13.59
C ARG A 62 3.41 -5.24 -12.35
N TYR A 63 2.18 -5.62 -12.12
CA TYR A 63 1.38 -5.10 -11.01
C TYR A 63 0.79 -6.27 -10.24
N GLU A 64 0.94 -6.25 -8.91
CA GLU A 64 0.42 -7.31 -8.06
C GLU A 64 -0.23 -6.70 -6.81
N MET A 65 -1.48 -7.09 -6.55
CA MET A 65 -2.19 -6.67 -5.35
C MET A 65 -2.04 -7.77 -4.30
N LEU A 66 -1.23 -7.53 -3.28
CA LEU A 66 -0.99 -8.51 -2.23
C LEU A 66 -2.11 -8.51 -1.20
N TYR A 67 -2.56 -7.34 -0.80
CA TYR A 67 -3.64 -7.21 0.17
C TYR A 67 -4.64 -6.20 -0.36
N ASN A 68 -5.92 -6.48 -0.18
CA ASN A 68 -6.98 -5.59 -0.63
C ASN A 68 -7.92 -5.32 0.55
N CYS A 69 -7.69 -4.20 1.22
CA CYS A 69 -8.57 -3.70 2.28
C CYS A 69 -8.77 -4.73 3.40
N ILE A 70 -7.67 -5.29 3.91
CA ILE A 70 -7.75 -6.25 5.02
C ILE A 70 -7.35 -5.57 6.33
N PRO A 71 -7.84 -6.08 7.47
CA PRO A 71 -7.44 -5.51 8.76
C PRO A 71 -5.93 -5.55 8.93
N VAL A 72 -5.36 -4.47 9.47
CA VAL A 72 -3.91 -4.36 9.60
C VAL A 72 -3.33 -5.50 10.46
N LYS A 73 -4.11 -6.01 11.41
CA LYS A 73 -3.64 -7.08 12.28
C LYS A 73 -3.42 -8.39 11.54
N GLU A 74 -3.98 -8.53 10.35
CA GLU A 74 -3.82 -9.72 9.52
C GLU A 74 -2.70 -9.61 8.51
N VAL A 75 -2.03 -8.45 8.45
CA VAL A 75 -0.93 -8.23 7.50
C VAL A 75 0.35 -8.85 8.04
N ASN A 76 1.00 -9.66 7.22
CA ASN A 76 2.27 -10.27 7.57
C ASN A 76 3.42 -9.34 7.23
N ASP A 77 4.56 -9.57 7.86
CA ASP A 77 5.78 -8.83 7.53
C ASP A 77 6.21 -9.12 6.09
N LEU A 78 6.77 -8.12 5.45
CA LEU A 78 7.48 -8.35 4.20
C LEU A 78 8.78 -9.10 4.50
N VAL A 79 9.13 -10.03 3.63
CA VAL A 79 10.37 -10.80 3.75
C VAL A 79 11.15 -10.63 2.45
N LEU A 80 12.33 -10.05 2.56
CA LEU A 80 13.19 -9.82 1.40
C LEU A 80 13.56 -11.16 0.75
N GLY A 81 13.35 -11.26 -0.56
CA GLY A 81 13.59 -12.50 -1.29
C GLY A 81 12.39 -13.43 -1.32
N GLU A 82 11.33 -13.14 -0.58
CA GLU A 82 10.12 -13.97 -0.58
C GLU A 82 8.89 -13.18 -0.98
N THR A 83 8.52 -12.17 -0.19
CA THR A 83 7.36 -11.34 -0.51
C THR A 83 7.73 -9.97 -1.06
N PHE A 84 9.01 -9.61 -1.03
CA PHE A 84 9.52 -8.40 -1.66
C PHE A 84 10.79 -8.75 -2.42
N ILE A 85 10.70 -8.78 -3.75
CA ILE A 85 11.82 -9.18 -4.62
C ILE A 85 12.04 -8.09 -5.67
N PRO A 86 13.00 -7.17 -5.46
CA PRO A 86 13.27 -6.12 -6.44
C PRO A 86 13.78 -6.70 -7.76
N ARG A 87 13.14 -6.27 -8.85
CA ARG A 87 13.49 -6.75 -10.19
C ARG A 87 12.80 -5.87 -11.23
N GLY A 88 13.27 -5.94 -12.46
CA GLY A 88 12.56 -5.37 -13.60
C GLY A 88 12.62 -3.86 -13.69
N THR A 89 11.82 -3.32 -14.58
CA THR A 89 11.71 -1.89 -14.83
C THR A 89 10.59 -1.29 -13.99
N THR A 90 10.27 0.00 -14.20
CA THR A 90 9.40 0.73 -13.29
C THR A 90 8.22 1.32 -14.02
N ALA A 91 7.03 0.74 -13.84
CA ALA A 91 5.78 1.28 -14.38
C ALA A 91 5.03 2.01 -13.26
N LEU A 92 5.63 3.08 -12.75
CA LEU A 92 5.12 3.82 -11.59
C LEU A 92 3.74 4.42 -11.83
N LEU A 93 3.58 5.10 -12.97
CA LEU A 93 2.32 5.79 -13.24
C LEU A 93 1.17 4.81 -13.43
N ASP A 94 1.43 3.67 -14.09
CA ASP A 94 0.41 2.63 -14.24
C ASP A 94 0.00 2.09 -12.87
N ALA A 95 0.98 1.84 -12.00
CA ALA A 95 0.69 1.31 -10.67
C ALA A 95 -0.15 2.27 -9.84
N ILE A 96 0.21 3.56 -9.86
CA ILE A 96 -0.54 4.58 -9.14
C ILE A 96 -1.97 4.67 -9.67
N GLY A 97 -2.12 4.74 -11.00
CA GLY A 97 -3.44 4.86 -11.61
C GLY A 97 -4.32 3.66 -11.33
N ARG A 98 -3.78 2.45 -11.46
CA ARG A 98 -4.55 1.24 -11.18
C ARG A 98 -4.98 1.17 -9.73
N THR A 99 -4.09 1.55 -8.81
CA THR A 99 -4.39 1.48 -7.39
C THR A 99 -5.47 2.50 -7.03
N ILE A 100 -5.34 3.73 -7.53
CA ILE A 100 -6.35 4.77 -7.28
C ILE A 100 -7.72 4.30 -7.76
N ASN A 101 -7.77 3.71 -8.95
CA ASN A 101 -9.04 3.25 -9.51
C ASN A 101 -9.63 2.06 -8.75
N SER A 102 -8.82 1.34 -7.99
CA SER A 102 -9.30 0.19 -7.22
C SER A 102 -9.83 0.59 -5.83
N VAL A 103 -9.54 1.80 -5.37
CA VAL A 103 -9.96 2.25 -4.04
C VAL A 103 -11.45 2.58 -4.07
N ASN A 104 -12.19 1.98 -3.15
CA ASN A 104 -13.62 2.19 -3.05
C ASN A 104 -13.99 2.19 -1.57
N SER A 105 -13.75 3.32 -0.92
CA SER A 105 -13.91 3.42 0.51
C SER A 105 -14.68 4.69 0.90
N THR A 106 -15.48 4.58 1.97
CA THR A 106 -16.13 5.72 2.58
C THR A 106 -15.40 6.18 3.84
N ASN A 107 -14.34 5.49 4.22
CA ASN A 107 -13.50 5.87 5.36
C ASN A 107 -12.45 6.89 4.93
N ASP A 108 -11.75 7.44 5.89
CA ASP A 108 -10.56 8.23 5.59
C ASP A 108 -9.53 7.33 4.91
N VAL A 109 -8.90 7.84 3.86
CA VAL A 109 -7.91 7.08 3.10
C VAL A 109 -6.57 7.80 3.17
N ILE A 110 -5.53 7.05 3.54
CA ILE A 110 -4.16 7.52 3.47
C ILE A 110 -3.50 6.78 2.32
N PHE A 111 -2.98 7.51 1.35
CA PHE A 111 -2.36 6.93 0.16
C PHE A 111 -0.84 7.12 0.26
N VAL A 112 -0.11 6.02 0.30
CA VAL A 112 1.34 6.02 0.49
C VAL A 112 2.01 5.42 -0.74
N ILE A 113 2.97 6.14 -1.30
CA ILE A 113 3.75 5.65 -2.44
C ILE A 113 5.19 5.52 -1.98
N ILE A 114 5.74 4.31 -2.10
CA ILE A 114 7.13 4.02 -1.73
C ILE A 114 7.88 3.68 -3.02
N THR A 115 8.75 4.58 -3.44
CA THR A 115 9.43 4.45 -4.73
C THR A 115 10.75 5.23 -4.69
N ASP A 116 11.68 4.88 -5.61
CA ASP A 116 12.86 5.71 -5.83
C ASP A 116 12.60 6.80 -6.88
N GLY A 117 11.35 6.90 -7.35
CA GLY A 117 10.94 7.99 -8.24
C GLY A 117 11.14 7.74 -9.72
N GLN A 118 11.64 6.59 -10.12
CA GLN A 118 11.82 6.30 -11.55
C GLN A 118 10.50 5.91 -12.20
N GLU A 119 10.41 6.22 -13.48
CA GLU A 119 9.26 5.88 -14.31
C GLU A 119 9.76 5.62 -15.72
N ASN A 120 9.70 4.37 -16.19
CA ASN A 120 10.25 4.05 -17.50
C ASN A 120 9.51 2.94 -18.24
N ALA A 121 8.35 2.52 -17.74
CA ALA A 121 7.66 1.38 -18.37
C ALA A 121 6.13 1.52 -18.40
N SER A 122 5.56 2.64 -17.95
CA SER A 122 4.10 2.80 -17.94
C SER A 122 3.56 2.94 -19.36
N VAL A 123 2.42 2.30 -19.60
CA VAL A 123 1.74 2.35 -20.89
C VAL A 123 0.29 2.82 -20.79
N GLU A 124 -0.34 2.71 -19.62
CA GLU A 124 -1.74 3.12 -19.43
C GLU A 124 -1.88 4.55 -18.97
N TYR A 125 -0.93 5.07 -18.20
CA TYR A 125 -0.99 6.38 -17.59
C TYR A 125 0.26 7.17 -17.93
N SER A 126 0.11 8.49 -18.04
CA SER A 126 1.22 9.36 -18.38
C SER A 126 1.35 10.47 -17.35
N LYS A 127 2.45 11.23 -17.47
CA LYS A 127 2.69 12.36 -16.55
C LYS A 127 1.76 13.53 -16.81
N ASP A 128 1.16 13.58 -17.99
CA ASP A 128 0.27 14.68 -18.39
C ASP A 128 -1.17 14.47 -18.00
#